data_92c1ced66c26bb667f4f5f92a7d0ae66
#
_entry.id   92c1ced66c26bb667f4f5f92a7d0ae66
#
_cell.length_a   1.000
_cell.length_b   1.000
_cell.length_c   1.000
_cell.angle_alpha   90.00
_cell.angle_beta   90.00
_cell.angle_gamma   90.00
#
_symmetry.space_group_name_H-M   'P 1'
#
loop_
_entity.id
_entity.type
_entity.pdbx_description
1 polymer ?
#
loop_
_entity_poly.entity_id
_entity_poly.type
_entity_poly.pdbx_seq_one_letter_code
_entity_poly.pdbx_strand_id
1 'polypeptide(L)'
;YSKTYSTSQKARYPFLVHSLSIDLNNHLNAPRIDWMQRFVIFSQYRSAKESDIIIADYTLSYQKTIIKGGLNIFPKWADKSQQNFYYTKANSKPTLYKTNIYTGKQKKILSSNGMIVASDVSDDEDEILVTMAPTDQTDIYLYNVKRKKLKQLTTYGGIDVNGNFIDNDKRIVFVSDRLGAPNVFAKAINKKGAEILVHHGRNNNSATTFGNYIIYVSREKKDDTGSNTFNLYMVSTKTDYIRALTSSGRNQFPKFSVDGESVIYLKQYGNQSSLGIIRLNYNESYLFPLSKGKIQSIDW
;
A
#
# COMPACT_ATOMS: atom_id res chain seq x y z
N TYR A 1 11.10 -6.19 36.04
CA TYR A 1 9.87 -5.95 35.27
C TYR A 1 9.08 -7.24 35.14
N SER A 2 7.82 -7.23 35.54
CA SER A 2 6.90 -8.37 35.41
C SER A 2 5.57 -7.87 34.84
N LYS A 3 5.09 -8.50 33.75
CA LYS A 3 3.80 -8.21 33.14
C LYS A 3 3.18 -9.52 32.60
N THR A 4 1.89 -9.69 32.84
CA THR A 4 1.14 -10.85 32.36
C THR A 4 0.40 -10.49 31.07
N TYR A 5 0.48 -11.38 30.08
CA TYR A 5 -0.24 -11.24 28.81
C TYR A 5 -1.22 -12.40 28.67
N SER A 6 -2.43 -12.12 28.22
CA SER A 6 -3.47 -13.14 28.00
C SER A 6 -4.27 -12.83 26.73
N THR A 7 -4.81 -13.87 26.13
CA THR A 7 -5.77 -13.75 25.03
C THR A 7 -6.82 -14.83 25.14
N SER A 8 -8.08 -14.47 24.86
CA SER A 8 -9.19 -15.43 24.75
C SER A 8 -9.19 -16.18 23.42
N GLN A 9 -8.42 -15.70 22.43
CA GLN A 9 -8.38 -16.27 21.08
C GLN A 9 -6.99 -16.87 20.82
N LYS A 10 -6.86 -18.20 20.88
CA LYS A 10 -5.59 -18.90 20.64
C LYS A 10 -4.88 -18.47 19.34
N ALA A 11 -5.63 -18.24 18.27
CA ALA A 11 -5.07 -17.80 16.99
C ALA A 11 -4.37 -16.43 17.04
N ARG A 12 -4.67 -15.60 18.06
CA ARG A 12 -4.07 -14.27 18.24
C ARG A 12 -2.80 -14.24 19.08
N TYR A 13 -2.23 -15.41 19.40
CA TYR A 13 -0.96 -15.47 20.16
C TYR A 13 0.17 -14.63 19.57
N PRO A 14 0.33 -14.46 18.22
CA PRO A 14 1.39 -13.61 17.69
C PRO A 14 1.33 -12.18 18.22
N PHE A 15 0.12 -11.63 18.38
CA PHE A 15 -0.07 -10.29 18.94
C PHE A 15 0.28 -10.16 20.44
N LEU A 16 0.24 -11.27 21.20
CA LEU A 16 0.79 -11.30 22.57
C LEU A 16 2.31 -11.16 22.55
N VAL A 17 2.98 -11.87 21.64
CA VAL A 17 4.42 -11.78 21.46
C VAL A 17 4.81 -10.37 21.01
N HIS A 18 4.06 -9.78 20.08
CA HIS A 18 4.27 -8.38 19.66
C HIS A 18 4.11 -7.40 20.84
N SER A 19 3.07 -7.57 21.69
CA SER A 19 2.90 -6.76 22.89
C SER A 19 4.08 -6.87 23.85
N LEU A 20 4.54 -8.10 24.11
CA LEU A 20 5.74 -8.34 24.93
C LEU A 20 6.96 -7.62 24.35
N SER A 21 7.19 -7.76 23.04
CA SER A 21 8.33 -7.12 22.36
C SER A 21 8.26 -5.61 22.46
N ILE A 22 7.08 -5.00 22.25
CA ILE A 22 6.87 -3.55 22.37
C ILE A 22 7.11 -3.06 23.80
N ASP A 23 6.55 -3.75 24.79
CA ASP A 23 6.72 -3.36 26.20
C ASP A 23 8.18 -3.49 26.65
N LEU A 24 8.90 -4.55 26.24
CA LEU A 24 10.32 -4.70 26.52
C LEU A 24 11.13 -3.61 25.83
N ASN A 25 10.84 -3.33 24.56
CA ASN A 25 11.47 -2.27 23.78
C ASN A 25 11.29 -0.88 24.45
N ASN A 26 10.08 -0.60 24.93
CA ASN A 26 9.78 0.66 25.62
C ASN A 26 10.50 0.73 26.98
N HIS A 27 10.60 -0.38 27.72
CA HIS A 27 11.34 -0.46 28.98
C HIS A 27 12.84 -0.20 28.79
N LEU A 28 13.39 -0.61 27.65
CA LEU A 28 14.78 -0.36 27.27
C LEU A 28 15.02 1.01 26.63
N ASN A 29 14.00 1.85 26.53
CA ASN A 29 14.03 3.14 25.81
C ASN A 29 14.56 3.02 24.37
N ALA A 30 14.30 1.89 23.73
CA ALA A 30 14.68 1.66 22.34
C ALA A 30 13.65 2.32 21.37
N PRO A 31 14.02 2.58 20.13
CA PRO A 31 13.14 3.18 19.13
C PRO A 31 11.83 2.39 18.94
N ARG A 32 10.74 3.10 18.76
CA ARG A 32 9.38 2.55 18.76
C ARG A 32 9.18 1.47 17.70
N ILE A 33 8.41 0.45 18.08
CA ILE A 33 8.03 -0.68 17.23
C ILE A 33 6.52 -0.99 17.32
N ASP A 34 5.70 0.02 17.68
CA ASP A 34 4.25 -0.13 17.87
C ASP A 34 3.53 -0.62 16.62
N TRP A 35 4.13 -0.41 15.44
CA TRP A 35 3.63 -0.94 14.17
C TRP A 35 3.49 -2.47 14.16
N MET A 36 4.17 -3.22 15.04
CA MET A 36 4.02 -4.67 15.17
C MET A 36 2.59 -5.10 15.55
N GLN A 37 1.81 -4.23 16.20
CA GLN A 37 0.41 -4.49 16.53
C GLN A 37 -0.57 -4.27 15.37
N ARG A 38 -0.10 -3.69 14.27
CA ARG A 38 -0.96 -3.39 13.14
C ARG A 38 -1.19 -4.62 12.26
N PHE A 39 -2.37 -4.66 11.65
CA PHE A 39 -2.66 -5.65 10.62
C PHE A 39 -2.04 -5.24 9.29
N VAL A 40 -1.50 -6.21 8.59
CA VAL A 40 -1.32 -6.15 7.14
C VAL A 40 -2.58 -6.68 6.50
N ILE A 41 -3.09 -5.98 5.50
CA ILE A 41 -4.20 -6.45 4.67
C ILE A 41 -3.70 -6.73 3.27
N PHE A 42 -4.11 -7.86 2.68
CA PHE A 42 -3.69 -8.22 1.33
C PHE A 42 -4.75 -8.99 0.56
N SER A 43 -4.64 -8.93 -0.75
CA SER A 43 -5.38 -9.77 -1.68
C SER A 43 -4.54 -10.98 -2.06
N GLN A 44 -5.08 -12.20 -1.91
CA GLN A 44 -4.43 -13.45 -2.24
C GLN A 44 -5.19 -14.19 -3.34
N TYR A 45 -4.51 -14.50 -4.44
CA TYR A 45 -5.09 -15.30 -5.50
C TYR A 45 -5.41 -16.73 -5.06
N ARG A 46 -6.61 -17.19 -5.43
CA ARG A 46 -7.05 -18.59 -5.40
C ARG A 46 -6.98 -19.22 -6.78
N SER A 47 -7.34 -18.44 -7.79
CA SER A 47 -7.24 -18.76 -9.21
C SER A 47 -7.05 -17.48 -10.01
N ALA A 48 -6.99 -17.57 -11.35
CA ALA A 48 -6.87 -16.40 -12.22
C ALA A 48 -8.05 -15.42 -12.10
N LYS A 49 -9.23 -15.89 -11.66
CA LYS A 49 -10.47 -15.11 -11.57
C LYS A 49 -10.99 -14.97 -10.13
N GLU A 50 -10.24 -15.45 -9.15
CA GLU A 50 -10.66 -15.42 -7.74
C GLU A 50 -9.52 -14.99 -6.84
N SER A 51 -9.82 -14.11 -5.92
CA SER A 51 -8.93 -13.73 -4.82
C SER A 51 -9.71 -13.41 -3.56
N ASP A 52 -9.11 -13.72 -2.43
CA ASP A 52 -9.64 -13.43 -1.10
C ASP A 52 -8.93 -12.20 -0.52
N ILE A 53 -9.63 -11.44 0.33
CA ILE A 53 -9.00 -10.41 1.17
C ILE A 53 -8.73 -11.00 2.55
N ILE A 54 -7.49 -10.91 2.99
CA ILE A 54 -6.97 -11.49 4.21
C ILE A 54 -6.33 -10.38 5.05
N ILE A 55 -6.57 -10.39 6.37
CA ILE A 55 -5.80 -9.63 7.34
C ILE A 55 -4.82 -10.59 8.04
N ALA A 56 -3.62 -10.08 8.33
CA ALA A 56 -2.57 -10.85 8.99
C ALA A 56 -1.76 -9.96 9.94
N ASP A 57 -0.98 -10.58 10.82
CA ASP A 57 0.17 -9.91 11.39
C ASP A 57 1.32 -9.84 10.37
N TYR A 58 2.31 -9.00 10.59
CA TYR A 58 3.42 -8.79 9.64
C TYR A 58 4.28 -10.03 9.42
N THR A 59 4.25 -11.01 10.36
CA THR A 59 4.99 -12.28 10.24
C THR A 59 4.22 -13.33 9.45
N LEU A 60 2.96 -13.07 9.09
CA LEU A 60 2.01 -14.01 8.48
C LEU A 60 1.67 -15.23 9.35
N SER A 61 2.01 -15.19 10.66
CA SER A 61 1.67 -16.24 11.62
C SER A 61 0.19 -16.22 12.01
N TYR A 62 -0.41 -15.05 12.06
CA TYR A 62 -1.87 -14.87 12.15
C TYR A 62 -2.42 -14.50 10.79
N GLN A 63 -3.44 -15.22 10.33
CA GLN A 63 -4.16 -14.88 9.11
C GLN A 63 -5.66 -15.11 9.30
N LYS A 64 -6.47 -14.17 8.85
CA LYS A 64 -7.93 -14.28 8.85
C LYS A 64 -8.49 -13.77 7.53
N THR A 65 -9.21 -14.63 6.80
CA THR A 65 -9.92 -14.24 5.59
C THR A 65 -11.17 -13.43 5.96
N ILE A 66 -11.29 -12.23 5.39
CA ILE A 66 -12.41 -11.31 5.59
C ILE A 66 -13.39 -11.36 4.43
N ILE A 67 -12.91 -11.39 3.19
CA ILE A 67 -13.73 -11.50 1.98
C ILE A 67 -13.33 -12.75 1.22
N LYS A 68 -14.31 -13.54 0.81
CA LYS A 68 -14.15 -14.74 0.00
C LYS A 68 -14.94 -14.65 -1.30
N GLY A 69 -14.44 -15.31 -2.33
CA GLY A 69 -15.15 -15.54 -3.58
C GLY A 69 -15.25 -14.33 -4.50
N GLY A 70 -15.05 -14.58 -5.79
CA GLY A 70 -14.89 -13.57 -6.83
C GLY A 70 -13.50 -12.93 -6.80
N LEU A 71 -13.24 -12.02 -7.72
CA LEU A 71 -11.97 -11.31 -7.83
C LEU A 71 -12.00 -10.05 -6.96
N ASN A 72 -11.40 -10.11 -5.76
CA ASN A 72 -11.32 -9.04 -4.79
C ASN A 72 -9.87 -8.55 -4.71
N ILE A 73 -9.62 -7.31 -5.05
CA ILE A 73 -8.26 -6.77 -5.28
C ILE A 73 -8.07 -5.40 -4.64
N PHE A 74 -6.80 -5.01 -4.46
CA PHE A 74 -6.37 -3.71 -3.99
C PHE A 74 -7.04 -3.27 -2.67
N PRO A 75 -6.90 -4.06 -1.58
CA PRO A 75 -7.35 -3.59 -0.29
C PRO A 75 -6.54 -2.37 0.16
N LYS A 76 -7.22 -1.41 0.79
CA LYS A 76 -6.63 -0.19 1.37
C LYS A 76 -7.33 0.11 2.68
N TRP A 77 -6.59 0.28 3.77
CA TRP A 77 -7.17 0.71 5.04
C TRP A 77 -7.90 2.04 4.89
N ALA A 78 -9.09 2.11 5.45
CA ALA A 78 -9.97 3.27 5.36
C ALA A 78 -9.87 4.19 6.57
N ASP A 79 -9.27 3.71 7.64
CA ASP A 79 -9.08 4.43 8.90
C ASP A 79 -7.80 3.99 9.62
N LYS A 80 -7.24 4.91 10.42
CA LYS A 80 -6.04 4.68 11.21
C LYS A 80 -6.21 3.59 12.26
N SER A 81 -7.45 3.32 12.69
CA SER A 81 -7.80 2.26 13.64
C SER A 81 -7.85 0.86 13.03
N GLN A 82 -7.74 0.75 11.70
CA GLN A 82 -7.82 -0.50 10.95
C GLN A 82 -9.10 -1.32 11.20
N GLN A 83 -10.21 -0.62 11.44
CA GLN A 83 -11.51 -1.26 11.57
C GLN A 83 -12.22 -1.45 10.23
N ASN A 84 -11.94 -0.55 9.28
CA ASN A 84 -12.54 -0.57 7.96
C ASN A 84 -11.48 -0.51 6.87
N PHE A 85 -11.79 -1.11 5.73
CA PHE A 85 -10.95 -1.05 4.55
C PHE A 85 -11.79 -0.90 3.28
N TYR A 86 -11.19 -0.30 2.27
CA TYR A 86 -11.69 -0.29 0.89
C TYR A 86 -11.11 -1.47 0.13
N TYR A 87 -11.85 -2.02 -0.83
CA TYR A 87 -11.36 -2.97 -1.81
C TYR A 87 -12.19 -2.91 -3.08
N THR A 88 -11.61 -3.34 -4.19
CA THR A 88 -12.32 -3.45 -5.46
C THR A 88 -12.80 -4.89 -5.66
N LYS A 89 -14.09 -5.05 -5.92
CA LYS A 89 -14.66 -6.27 -6.48
C LYS A 89 -14.66 -6.14 -8.00
N ALA A 90 -13.74 -6.85 -8.65
CA ALA A 90 -13.52 -6.80 -10.09
C ALA A 90 -14.43 -7.81 -10.80
N ASN A 91 -15.65 -7.41 -11.04
CA ASN A 91 -16.65 -8.14 -11.83
C ASN A 91 -16.95 -7.36 -13.12
N SER A 92 -18.04 -7.67 -13.83
CA SER A 92 -18.44 -6.99 -15.08
C SER A 92 -18.53 -5.47 -14.96
N LYS A 93 -18.85 -4.96 -13.75
CA LYS A 93 -18.79 -3.55 -13.40
C LYS A 93 -17.96 -3.38 -12.13
N PRO A 94 -16.65 -3.12 -12.25
CA PRO A 94 -15.77 -2.95 -11.10
C PRO A 94 -16.34 -1.98 -10.08
N THR A 95 -16.35 -2.40 -8.83
CA THR A 95 -17.02 -1.67 -7.75
C THR A 95 -16.13 -1.59 -6.52
N LEU A 96 -15.97 -0.38 -5.99
CA LEU A 96 -15.27 -0.09 -4.74
C LEU A 96 -16.24 -0.26 -3.57
N TYR A 97 -15.85 -1.09 -2.61
CA TYR A 97 -16.58 -1.32 -1.35
C TYR A 97 -15.77 -0.83 -0.16
N LYS A 98 -16.46 -0.37 0.90
CA LYS A 98 -15.92 -0.20 2.25
C LYS A 98 -16.47 -1.33 3.13
N THR A 99 -15.59 -2.01 3.86
CA THR A 99 -15.97 -3.19 4.69
C THR A 99 -15.39 -3.05 6.09
N ASN A 100 -16.19 -3.41 7.11
CA ASN A 100 -15.71 -3.50 8.49
C ASN A 100 -15.20 -4.92 8.78
N ILE A 101 -13.98 -5.04 9.36
CA ILE A 101 -13.32 -6.34 9.59
C ILE A 101 -13.94 -7.19 10.69
N TYR A 102 -14.71 -6.57 11.61
CA TYR A 102 -15.35 -7.25 12.74
C TYR A 102 -16.76 -7.70 12.43
N THR A 103 -17.54 -6.82 11.82
CA THR A 103 -18.95 -7.08 11.53
C THR A 103 -19.20 -7.68 10.15
N GLY A 104 -18.21 -7.59 9.23
CA GLY A 104 -18.37 -7.99 7.84
C GLY A 104 -19.29 -7.09 7.03
N LYS A 105 -19.84 -6.01 7.64
CA LYS A 105 -20.75 -5.09 6.95
C LYS A 105 -20.05 -4.40 5.79
N GLN A 106 -20.65 -4.50 4.60
CA GLN A 106 -20.14 -3.92 3.37
C GLN A 106 -21.02 -2.77 2.90
N LYS A 107 -20.39 -1.72 2.38
CA LYS A 107 -21.05 -0.57 1.76
C LYS A 107 -20.44 -0.30 0.41
N LYS A 108 -21.25 -0.26 -0.64
CA LYS A 108 -20.82 0.20 -1.96
C LYS A 108 -20.49 1.70 -1.91
N ILE A 109 -19.35 2.07 -2.45
CA ILE A 109 -18.87 3.46 -2.51
C ILE A 109 -19.04 4.04 -3.90
N LEU A 110 -18.34 3.47 -4.89
CA LEU A 110 -18.35 3.90 -6.29
C LEU A 110 -18.30 2.68 -7.21
N SER A 111 -18.72 2.87 -8.46
CA SER A 111 -18.49 1.90 -9.53
C SER A 111 -17.96 2.62 -10.76
N SER A 112 -17.22 1.89 -11.60
CA SER A 112 -16.69 2.38 -12.86
C SER A 112 -17.01 1.37 -13.98
N ASN A 113 -16.99 1.80 -15.23
CA ASN A 113 -17.07 0.87 -16.36
C ASN A 113 -15.73 0.15 -16.59
N GLY A 114 -14.62 0.82 -16.28
CA GLY A 114 -13.29 0.23 -16.23
C GLY A 114 -12.76 0.12 -14.80
N MET A 115 -11.44 0.14 -14.65
CA MET A 115 -10.76 0.01 -13.35
C MET A 115 -11.26 1.03 -12.33
N ILE A 116 -11.31 0.64 -11.06
CA ILE A 116 -11.51 1.52 -9.91
C ILE A 116 -10.72 0.98 -8.72
N VAL A 117 -9.90 1.82 -8.07
CA VAL A 117 -9.06 1.44 -6.93
C VAL A 117 -8.96 2.62 -5.97
N ALA A 118 -9.21 2.41 -4.67
CA ALA A 118 -8.82 3.38 -3.65
C ALA A 118 -7.31 3.29 -3.44
N SER A 119 -6.60 4.35 -3.78
CA SER A 119 -5.13 4.37 -3.73
C SER A 119 -4.60 4.98 -2.44
N ASP A 120 -5.30 5.99 -1.88
CA ASP A 120 -4.94 6.57 -0.59
C ASP A 120 -6.12 7.21 0.13
N VAL A 121 -5.95 7.52 1.42
CA VAL A 121 -6.95 8.14 2.30
C VAL A 121 -6.31 9.34 2.98
N SER A 122 -7.03 10.47 3.03
CA SER A 122 -6.58 11.70 3.69
C SER A 122 -6.39 11.52 5.21
N ASP A 123 -5.60 12.39 5.81
CA ASP A 123 -5.30 12.34 7.25
C ASP A 123 -6.53 12.45 8.14
N ASP A 124 -7.56 13.16 7.71
CA ASP A 124 -8.86 13.30 8.39
C ASP A 124 -9.87 12.20 8.05
N GLU A 125 -9.50 11.24 7.18
CA GLU A 125 -10.32 10.10 6.73
C GLU A 125 -11.59 10.50 5.95
N ASP A 126 -11.71 11.76 5.55
CA ASP A 126 -12.89 12.29 4.85
C ASP A 126 -12.78 12.22 3.33
N GLU A 127 -11.56 12.13 2.82
CA GLU A 127 -11.29 12.09 1.39
C GLU A 127 -10.47 10.85 1.01
N ILE A 128 -10.74 10.31 -0.16
CA ILE A 128 -9.97 9.20 -0.73
C ILE A 128 -9.52 9.56 -2.15
N LEU A 129 -8.29 9.20 -2.46
CA LEU A 129 -7.81 9.20 -3.83
C LEU A 129 -8.24 7.90 -4.50
N VAL A 130 -8.90 8.04 -5.65
CA VAL A 130 -9.39 6.92 -6.43
C VAL A 130 -8.73 6.96 -7.81
N THR A 131 -8.00 5.91 -8.15
CA THR A 131 -7.61 5.66 -9.53
C THR A 131 -8.79 5.03 -10.25
N MET A 132 -9.28 5.66 -11.32
CA MET A 132 -10.51 5.22 -11.98
C MET A 132 -10.46 5.43 -13.49
N ALA A 133 -11.02 4.49 -14.24
CA ALA A 133 -11.22 4.55 -15.69
C ALA A 133 -12.72 4.46 -16.02
N PRO A 134 -13.49 5.55 -15.90
CA PRO A 134 -14.91 5.54 -16.22
C PRO A 134 -15.17 5.42 -17.73
N THR A 135 -14.21 5.85 -18.52
CA THR A 135 -14.06 5.65 -19.97
C THR A 135 -12.79 4.86 -20.22
N ASP A 136 -12.19 4.93 -21.39
CA ASP A 136 -10.89 4.29 -21.70
C ASP A 136 -9.71 5.03 -21.06
N GLN A 137 -9.95 6.20 -20.45
CA GLN A 137 -8.95 7.04 -19.81
C GLN A 137 -8.83 6.74 -18.32
N THR A 138 -7.60 6.50 -17.84
CA THR A 138 -7.31 6.24 -16.42
C THR A 138 -6.72 7.49 -15.76
N ASP A 139 -7.43 8.01 -14.76
CA ASP A 139 -7.08 9.22 -14.03
C ASP A 139 -7.21 9.08 -12.51
N ILE A 140 -6.64 10.05 -11.80
CA ILE A 140 -6.80 10.20 -10.36
C ILE A 140 -8.00 11.10 -10.07
N TYR A 141 -8.85 10.63 -9.19
CA TYR A 141 -10.02 11.34 -8.68
C TYR A 141 -9.93 11.52 -7.17
N LEU A 142 -10.46 12.61 -6.67
CA LEU A 142 -10.70 12.87 -5.25
C LEU A 142 -12.18 12.61 -4.95
N TYR A 143 -12.45 11.71 -4.02
CA TYR A 143 -13.81 11.44 -3.57
C TYR A 143 -13.98 11.83 -2.11
N ASN A 144 -14.87 12.79 -1.84
CA ASN A 144 -15.25 13.15 -0.48
C ASN A 144 -16.33 12.20 0.03
N VAL A 145 -16.01 11.41 1.05
CA VAL A 145 -16.84 10.31 1.56
C VAL A 145 -18.12 10.82 2.22
N LYS A 146 -18.05 11.95 2.96
CA LYS A 146 -19.20 12.55 3.65
C LYS A 146 -20.15 13.22 2.66
N ARG A 147 -19.61 14.05 1.76
CA ARG A 147 -20.40 14.82 0.78
C ARG A 147 -20.79 14.00 -0.44
N LYS A 148 -20.20 12.81 -0.63
CA LYS A 148 -20.37 11.95 -1.82
C LYS A 148 -20.06 12.68 -3.12
N LYS A 149 -19.07 13.59 -3.11
CA LYS A 149 -18.64 14.36 -4.28
C LYS A 149 -17.38 13.77 -4.85
N LEU A 150 -17.36 13.60 -6.18
CA LEU A 150 -16.23 13.12 -6.96
C LEU A 150 -15.67 14.29 -7.78
N LYS A 151 -14.35 14.52 -7.72
CA LYS A 151 -13.63 15.54 -8.49
C LYS A 151 -12.47 14.86 -9.22
N GLN A 152 -12.39 15.02 -10.52
CA GLN A 152 -11.24 14.59 -11.31
C GLN A 152 -10.05 15.51 -11.03
N LEU A 153 -8.90 14.94 -10.71
CA LEU A 153 -7.67 15.69 -10.42
C LEU A 153 -6.69 15.70 -11.59
N THR A 154 -6.64 14.64 -12.38
CA THR A 154 -5.77 14.52 -13.54
C THR A 154 -6.59 14.31 -14.80
N THR A 155 -6.07 14.77 -15.96
CA THR A 155 -6.76 14.74 -17.26
C THR A 155 -5.76 14.51 -18.39
N TYR A 156 -4.64 13.86 -18.12
CA TYR A 156 -3.65 13.55 -19.13
C TYR A 156 -4.17 12.42 -20.04
N GLY A 157 -3.88 12.48 -21.36
CA GLY A 157 -4.36 11.50 -22.34
C GLY A 157 -3.73 10.11 -22.28
N GLY A 158 -2.81 9.84 -21.34
CA GLY A 158 -2.23 8.53 -21.03
C GLY A 158 -2.72 7.98 -19.70
N ILE A 159 -1.85 7.36 -18.91
CA ILE A 159 -2.20 6.67 -17.68
C ILE A 159 -1.72 7.48 -16.47
N ASP A 160 -2.65 7.85 -15.58
CA ASP A 160 -2.37 8.39 -14.26
C ASP A 160 -2.94 7.44 -13.20
N VAL A 161 -2.07 6.86 -12.34
CA VAL A 161 -2.43 5.83 -11.36
C VAL A 161 -1.71 6.02 -10.03
N ASN A 162 -2.13 5.27 -9.00
CA ASN A 162 -1.45 5.19 -7.71
C ASN A 162 -1.27 6.55 -7.04
N GLY A 163 -2.37 7.34 -6.93
CA GLY A 163 -2.37 8.61 -6.21
C GLY A 163 -2.10 8.41 -4.72
N ASN A 164 -1.23 9.24 -4.13
CA ASN A 164 -0.96 9.28 -2.70
C ASN A 164 -0.97 10.74 -2.24
N PHE A 165 -1.53 11.01 -1.06
CA PHE A 165 -1.49 12.34 -0.46
C PHE A 165 -0.10 12.68 0.05
N ILE A 166 0.27 13.96 -0.01
CA ILE A 166 1.52 14.52 0.54
C ILE A 166 1.29 15.98 0.95
N ASP A 167 2.19 16.54 1.75
CA ASP A 167 2.15 17.93 2.22
C ASP A 167 0.83 18.28 2.94
N ASN A 168 0.46 17.46 3.93
CA ASN A 168 -0.80 17.59 4.68
C ASN A 168 -2.03 17.64 3.75
N ASP A 169 -2.12 16.69 2.84
CA ASP A 169 -3.21 16.50 1.88
C ASP A 169 -3.43 17.64 0.87
N LYS A 170 -2.45 18.56 0.75
CA LYS A 170 -2.54 19.68 -0.21
C LYS A 170 -2.06 19.31 -1.62
N ARG A 171 -1.26 18.27 -1.73
CA ARG A 171 -0.70 17.77 -2.98
C ARG A 171 -0.92 16.27 -3.07
N ILE A 172 -0.84 15.77 -4.30
CA ILE A 172 -0.79 14.33 -4.58
C ILE A 172 0.50 13.98 -5.30
N VAL A 173 1.00 12.78 -5.00
CA VAL A 173 2.03 12.08 -5.76
C VAL A 173 1.35 10.94 -6.51
N PHE A 174 1.69 10.74 -7.76
CA PHE A 174 1.09 9.70 -8.60
C PHE A 174 2.05 9.22 -9.68
N VAL A 175 1.76 8.09 -10.28
CA VAL A 175 2.52 7.54 -11.40
C VAL A 175 1.83 7.91 -12.71
N SER A 176 2.62 8.40 -13.67
CA SER A 176 2.15 8.80 -15.00
C SER A 176 3.15 8.39 -16.08
N ASP A 177 2.64 8.05 -17.25
CA ASP A 177 3.44 7.75 -18.45
C ASP A 177 3.61 8.94 -19.42
N ARG A 178 3.28 10.15 -18.97
CA ARG A 178 3.29 11.40 -19.77
C ARG A 178 4.63 11.77 -20.41
N LEU A 179 5.73 11.13 -19.98
CA LEU A 179 7.06 11.27 -20.58
C LEU A 179 7.48 10.01 -21.37
N GLY A 180 6.51 9.20 -21.79
CA GLY A 180 6.73 8.00 -22.59
C GLY A 180 7.02 6.72 -21.78
N ALA A 181 7.32 6.85 -20.48
CA ALA A 181 7.49 5.73 -19.55
C ALA A 181 6.92 6.10 -18.17
N PRO A 182 6.40 5.14 -17.39
CA PRO A 182 5.90 5.39 -16.04
C PRO A 182 6.94 6.07 -15.17
N ASN A 183 6.57 7.19 -14.56
CA ASN A 183 7.40 7.93 -13.60
C ASN A 183 6.54 8.60 -12.53
N VAL A 184 7.18 9.07 -11.46
CA VAL A 184 6.54 9.67 -10.30
C VAL A 184 6.42 11.18 -10.49
N PHE A 185 5.21 11.67 -10.41
CA PHE A 185 4.84 13.09 -10.56
C PHE A 185 4.15 13.58 -9.30
N ALA A 186 4.15 14.90 -9.11
CA ALA A 186 3.34 15.56 -8.10
C ALA A 186 2.46 16.65 -8.71
N LYS A 187 1.39 16.96 -8.00
CA LYS A 187 0.43 18.00 -8.36
C LYS A 187 -0.28 18.54 -7.12
N ALA A 188 -0.43 19.86 -7.04
CA ALA A 188 -1.32 20.45 -6.05
C ALA A 188 -2.80 20.17 -6.41
N ILE A 189 -3.62 19.79 -5.43
CA ILE A 189 -5.02 19.39 -5.63
C ILE A 189 -5.84 20.52 -6.29
N ASN A 190 -5.50 21.78 -6.00
CA ASN A 190 -6.24 22.93 -6.47
C ASN A 190 -5.57 23.69 -7.64
N LYS A 191 -4.48 23.12 -8.21
CA LYS A 191 -3.79 23.75 -9.37
C LYS A 191 -3.84 22.83 -10.58
N LYS A 192 -3.73 23.42 -11.76
CA LYS A 192 -3.48 22.69 -13.02
C LYS A 192 -1.98 22.36 -13.13
N GLY A 193 -1.65 21.37 -13.94
CA GLY A 193 -0.28 20.94 -14.19
C GLY A 193 0.24 19.94 -13.15
N ALA A 194 1.24 19.20 -13.55
CA ALA A 194 1.98 18.25 -12.74
C ALA A 194 3.48 18.43 -13.01
N GLU A 195 4.29 18.24 -11.99
CA GLU A 195 5.75 18.29 -12.06
C GLU A 195 6.34 16.91 -11.84
N ILE A 196 7.45 16.63 -12.52
CA ILE A 196 8.20 15.40 -12.28
C ILE A 196 8.90 15.49 -10.92
N LEU A 197 8.80 14.44 -10.10
CA LEU A 197 9.48 14.38 -8.81
C LEU A 197 10.71 13.47 -8.82
N VAL A 198 10.74 12.46 -9.68
CA VAL A 198 11.80 11.47 -9.71
C VAL A 198 12.52 11.55 -11.04
N HIS A 199 13.80 11.90 -10.99
CA HIS A 199 14.69 11.96 -12.15
C HIS A 199 15.61 10.73 -12.27
N HIS A 200 15.54 9.81 -11.30
CA HIS A 200 16.32 8.58 -11.23
C HIS A 200 15.51 7.39 -11.72
N GLY A 201 16.21 6.44 -12.34
CA GLY A 201 15.65 5.17 -12.77
C GLY A 201 14.82 5.22 -14.04
N ARG A 202 14.21 4.10 -14.38
CA ARG A 202 13.31 3.95 -15.52
C ARG A 202 12.10 3.13 -15.12
N ASN A 203 10.95 3.47 -15.66
CA ASN A 203 9.71 2.75 -15.40
C ASN A 203 9.42 2.67 -13.88
N ASN A 204 9.35 3.86 -13.26
CA ASN A 204 9.09 4.04 -11.84
C ASN A 204 7.60 3.91 -11.56
N ASN A 205 7.23 3.08 -10.57
CA ASN A 205 5.83 2.80 -10.24
C ASN A 205 5.63 2.53 -8.74
N SER A 206 4.40 2.25 -8.34
CA SER A 206 4.02 1.87 -6.97
C SER A 206 4.58 2.80 -5.90
N ALA A 207 4.33 4.10 -6.02
CA ALA A 207 4.76 5.08 -5.04
C ALA A 207 3.96 5.00 -3.74
N THR A 208 4.58 5.38 -2.64
CA THR A 208 3.96 5.65 -1.33
C THR A 208 4.64 6.83 -0.68
N THR A 209 3.96 7.55 0.21
CA THR A 209 4.41 8.81 0.80
C THR A 209 4.34 8.78 2.32
N PHE A 210 5.26 9.49 2.97
CA PHE A 210 5.20 9.82 4.39
C PHE A 210 5.98 11.11 4.67
N GLY A 211 5.31 12.13 5.20
CA GLY A 211 5.93 13.44 5.43
C GLY A 211 6.49 14.02 4.13
N ASN A 212 7.81 14.16 4.06
CA ASN A 212 8.54 14.63 2.87
C ASN A 212 9.17 13.48 2.06
N TYR A 213 8.93 12.25 2.43
CA TYR A 213 9.56 11.09 1.79
C TYR A 213 8.59 10.40 0.84
N ILE A 214 9.15 9.92 -0.25
CA ILE A 214 8.47 9.09 -1.24
C ILE A 214 9.29 7.83 -1.41
N ILE A 215 8.65 6.67 -1.33
CA ILE A 215 9.24 5.40 -1.74
C ILE A 215 8.55 4.97 -3.01
N TYR A 216 9.32 4.57 -4.00
CA TYR A 216 8.82 4.09 -5.28
C TYR A 216 9.59 2.85 -5.73
N VAL A 217 9.00 2.12 -6.67
CA VAL A 217 9.60 0.97 -7.33
C VAL A 217 10.23 1.44 -8.64
N SER A 218 11.52 1.14 -8.85
CA SER A 218 12.20 1.36 -10.13
C SER A 218 12.55 0.03 -10.78
N ARG A 219 12.29 -0.08 -12.09
CA ARG A 219 12.75 -1.21 -12.88
C ARG A 219 14.22 -1.03 -13.20
N GLU A 220 15.02 -2.00 -12.80
CA GLU A 220 16.44 -2.07 -13.06
C GLU A 220 16.75 -2.87 -14.33
N LYS A 221 18.02 -2.84 -14.74
CA LYS A 221 18.54 -3.74 -15.77
C LYS A 221 18.35 -5.20 -15.33
N LYS A 222 18.38 -6.09 -16.32
CA LYS A 222 18.37 -7.53 -16.06
C LYS A 222 19.48 -7.92 -15.09
N ASP A 223 19.17 -8.78 -14.15
CA ASP A 223 20.16 -9.47 -13.31
C ASP A 223 20.96 -10.49 -14.13
N ASP A 224 21.91 -11.16 -13.51
CA ASP A 224 22.77 -12.18 -14.14
C ASP A 224 21.97 -13.37 -14.71
N THR A 225 20.71 -13.55 -14.26
CA THR A 225 19.77 -14.56 -14.80
C THR A 225 18.97 -14.07 -16.01
N GLY A 226 19.18 -12.82 -16.42
CA GLY A 226 18.44 -12.17 -17.49
C GLY A 226 17.06 -11.65 -17.12
N SER A 227 16.69 -11.71 -15.83
CA SER A 227 15.41 -11.24 -15.31
C SER A 227 15.44 -9.76 -14.92
N ASN A 228 14.34 -9.03 -15.14
CA ASN A 228 14.23 -7.67 -14.66
C ASN A 228 14.08 -7.65 -13.15
N THR A 229 14.90 -6.87 -12.48
CA THR A 229 14.75 -6.54 -11.06
C THR A 229 13.89 -5.30 -10.89
N PHE A 230 13.17 -5.23 -9.79
CA PHE A 230 12.35 -4.09 -9.41
C PHE A 230 12.74 -3.72 -7.98
N ASN A 231 13.44 -2.61 -7.82
CA ASN A 231 14.01 -2.21 -6.54
C ASN A 231 13.29 -1.00 -5.96
N LEU A 232 13.26 -0.95 -4.63
CA LEU A 232 12.71 0.16 -3.87
C LEU A 232 13.75 1.25 -3.71
N TYR A 233 13.35 2.48 -3.96
CA TYR A 233 14.13 3.69 -3.74
C TYR A 233 13.33 4.66 -2.89
N MET A 234 14.03 5.38 -2.02
CA MET A 234 13.48 6.47 -1.22
C MET A 234 14.09 7.80 -1.66
N VAL A 235 13.25 8.79 -1.86
CA VAL A 235 13.64 10.18 -2.17
C VAL A 235 12.96 11.13 -1.19
N SER A 236 13.56 12.31 -1.01
CA SER A 236 12.97 13.40 -0.26
C SER A 236 12.46 14.48 -1.23
N THR A 237 11.31 15.09 -0.94
CA THR A 237 10.82 16.26 -1.69
C THR A 237 11.57 17.54 -1.35
N LYS A 238 12.45 17.53 -0.34
CA LYS A 238 13.22 18.68 0.12
C LYS A 238 14.70 18.65 -0.28
N THR A 239 15.18 17.48 -0.69
CA THR A 239 16.59 17.27 -1.05
C THR A 239 16.69 16.33 -2.25
N ASP A 240 17.77 16.42 -3.01
CA ASP A 240 18.03 15.52 -4.14
C ASP A 240 18.57 14.13 -3.73
N TYR A 241 18.56 13.84 -2.42
CA TYR A 241 19.05 12.57 -1.90
C TYR A 241 18.18 11.40 -2.31
N ILE A 242 18.79 10.40 -2.92
CA ILE A 242 18.16 9.14 -3.33
C ILE A 242 18.86 8.00 -2.60
N ARG A 243 18.07 7.14 -1.96
CA ARG A 243 18.55 5.95 -1.24
C ARG A 243 17.93 4.69 -1.82
N ALA A 244 18.77 3.75 -2.28
CA ALA A 244 18.31 2.41 -2.60
C ALA A 244 17.97 1.66 -1.30
N LEU A 245 16.78 1.06 -1.26
CA LEU A 245 16.31 0.27 -0.12
C LEU A 245 16.43 -1.24 -0.37
N THR A 246 16.41 -1.66 -1.63
CA THR A 246 16.61 -3.05 -2.04
C THR A 246 17.50 -3.11 -3.27
N SER A 247 18.18 -4.24 -3.48
CA SER A 247 19.13 -4.43 -4.59
C SER A 247 18.83 -5.63 -5.50
N SER A 248 17.80 -6.42 -5.16
CA SER A 248 17.53 -7.66 -5.90
C SER A 248 16.07 -8.10 -5.87
N GLY A 249 15.67 -8.86 -6.88
CA GLY A 249 14.35 -9.50 -6.98
C GLY A 249 13.25 -8.55 -7.48
N ARG A 250 12.01 -8.94 -7.25
CA ARG A 250 10.82 -8.16 -7.62
C ARG A 250 10.13 -7.65 -6.37
N ASN A 251 10.42 -6.39 -6.02
CA ASN A 251 9.86 -5.71 -4.86
C ASN A 251 8.73 -4.79 -5.33
N GLN A 252 7.57 -4.83 -4.68
CA GLN A 252 6.36 -4.13 -5.11
C GLN A 252 5.55 -3.66 -3.90
N PHE A 253 4.65 -2.72 -4.12
CA PHE A 253 3.68 -2.22 -3.14
C PHE A 253 4.31 -1.80 -1.81
N PRO A 254 5.33 -0.91 -1.82
CA PRO A 254 5.86 -0.38 -0.57
C PRO A 254 4.79 0.40 0.18
N LYS A 255 4.81 0.29 1.52
CA LYS A 255 3.97 1.07 2.43
C LYS A 255 4.79 1.49 3.64
N PHE A 256 4.72 2.75 4.01
CA PHE A 256 5.30 3.22 5.27
C PHE A 256 4.52 2.69 6.47
N SER A 257 5.22 2.49 7.59
CA SER A 257 4.60 2.38 8.89
C SER A 257 3.98 3.72 9.32
N VAL A 258 3.08 3.68 10.30
CA VAL A 258 2.36 4.88 10.81
C VAL A 258 3.32 5.95 11.33
N ASP A 259 4.49 5.56 11.85
CA ASP A 259 5.55 6.43 12.34
C ASP A 259 6.56 6.84 11.25
N GLY A 260 6.48 6.24 10.05
CA GLY A 260 7.39 6.49 8.94
C GLY A 260 8.80 5.88 9.10
N GLU A 261 9.07 5.12 10.16
CA GLU A 261 10.40 4.58 10.45
C GLU A 261 10.66 3.22 9.81
N SER A 262 9.60 2.56 9.36
CA SER A 262 9.66 1.25 8.72
C SER A 262 8.87 1.22 7.42
N VAL A 263 9.21 0.30 6.55
CA VAL A 263 8.53 0.06 5.28
C VAL A 263 8.20 -1.41 5.16
N ILE A 264 6.93 -1.73 4.89
CA ILE A 264 6.54 -3.06 4.44
C ILE A 264 6.45 -3.08 2.93
N TYR A 265 6.79 -4.19 2.31
CA TYR A 265 6.68 -4.38 0.86
C TYR A 265 6.45 -5.85 0.51
N LEU A 266 6.00 -6.08 -0.69
CA LEU A 266 5.85 -7.42 -1.26
C LEU A 266 7.11 -7.78 -2.06
N LYS A 267 7.80 -8.87 -1.68
CA LYS A 267 8.86 -9.48 -2.48
C LYS A 267 8.35 -10.74 -3.16
N GLN A 268 8.52 -10.81 -4.47
CA GLN A 268 8.16 -11.99 -5.25
C GLN A 268 9.41 -12.68 -5.79
N TYR A 269 9.48 -14.00 -5.61
CA TYR A 269 10.48 -14.85 -6.18
C TYR A 269 9.81 -16.11 -6.76
N GLY A 270 9.82 -16.24 -8.09
CA GLY A 270 9.04 -17.29 -8.76
C GLY A 270 7.56 -17.23 -8.40
N ASN A 271 7.06 -18.31 -7.84
CA ASN A 271 5.67 -18.43 -7.38
C ASN A 271 5.47 -18.12 -5.89
N GLN A 272 6.53 -17.75 -5.18
CA GLN A 272 6.47 -17.42 -3.75
C GLN A 272 6.34 -15.92 -3.55
N SER A 273 5.43 -15.52 -2.67
CA SER A 273 5.31 -14.17 -2.14
C SER A 273 5.85 -14.12 -0.72
N SER A 274 6.55 -13.04 -0.39
CA SER A 274 7.03 -12.75 0.97
C SER A 274 6.70 -11.32 1.33
N LEU A 275 6.33 -11.07 2.58
CA LEU A 275 6.34 -9.72 3.14
C LEU A 275 7.76 -9.37 3.54
N GLY A 276 8.26 -8.25 3.05
CA GLY A 276 9.53 -7.66 3.48
C GLY A 276 9.27 -6.49 4.40
N ILE A 277 10.07 -6.35 5.45
CA ILE A 277 10.09 -5.17 6.32
C ILE A 277 11.49 -4.60 6.32
N ILE A 278 11.62 -3.30 6.08
CA ILE A 278 12.86 -2.54 6.19
C ILE A 278 12.71 -1.55 7.34
N ARG A 279 13.63 -1.59 8.29
CA ARG A 279 13.78 -0.55 9.31
C ARG A 279 14.73 0.53 8.78
N LEU A 280 14.15 1.68 8.39
CA LEU A 280 14.87 2.70 7.63
C LEU A 280 16.08 3.28 8.37
N ASN A 281 15.98 3.49 9.68
CA ASN A 281 17.06 4.07 10.50
C ASN A 281 18.20 3.08 10.78
N TYR A 282 17.96 1.77 10.63
CA TYR A 282 18.94 0.72 10.94
C TYR A 282 19.49 0.04 9.70
N ASN A 283 18.90 0.30 8.54
CA ASN A 283 19.22 -0.39 7.28
C ASN A 283 19.09 -1.93 7.37
N GLU A 284 18.19 -2.39 8.22
CA GLU A 284 17.91 -3.81 8.41
C GLU A 284 16.64 -4.22 7.67
N SER A 285 16.65 -5.42 7.10
CA SER A 285 15.51 -5.98 6.39
C SER A 285 15.22 -7.42 6.80
N TYR A 286 13.93 -7.75 6.89
CA TYR A 286 13.43 -9.08 7.26
C TYR A 286 12.42 -9.52 6.22
N LEU A 287 12.38 -10.83 5.94
CA LEU A 287 11.44 -11.44 4.98
C LEU A 287 10.60 -12.51 5.68
N PHE A 288 9.31 -12.46 5.48
CA PHE A 288 8.32 -13.39 6.00
C PHE A 288 7.59 -14.07 4.84
N PRO A 289 7.94 -15.31 4.50
CA PRO A 289 7.35 -15.99 3.34
C PRO A 289 5.90 -16.40 3.61
N LEU A 290 5.03 -16.18 2.62
CA LEU A 290 3.70 -16.75 2.62
C LEU A 290 3.80 -18.27 2.36
N SER A 291 3.17 -19.07 3.20
CA SER A 291 3.27 -20.54 3.10
C SER A 291 2.65 -21.10 1.81
N LYS A 292 1.56 -20.50 1.31
CA LYS A 292 0.85 -20.92 0.08
C LYS A 292 0.19 -19.74 -0.62
N GLY A 293 0.18 -19.78 -1.95
CA GLY A 293 -0.51 -18.82 -2.80
C GLY A 293 0.33 -17.59 -3.14
N LYS A 294 -0.27 -16.70 -3.91
CA LYS A 294 0.38 -15.49 -4.41
C LYS A 294 -0.39 -14.25 -3.95
N ILE A 295 0.33 -13.30 -3.37
CA ILE A 295 -0.22 -12.00 -2.99
C ILE A 295 -0.28 -11.11 -4.23
N GLN A 296 -1.41 -10.45 -4.44
CA GLN A 296 -1.64 -9.52 -5.55
C GLN A 296 -1.28 -8.08 -5.15
N SER A 297 -1.69 -7.64 -3.96
CA SER A 297 -1.45 -6.28 -3.43
C SER A 297 -1.56 -6.27 -1.91
N ILE A 298 -0.93 -5.30 -1.26
CA ILE A 298 -0.92 -5.15 0.20
C ILE A 298 -1.23 -3.73 0.61
N ASP A 299 -1.70 -3.55 1.85
CA ASP A 299 -1.70 -2.29 2.59
C ASP A 299 -1.42 -2.52 4.08
N TRP A 300 -0.97 -1.45 4.81
CA TRP A 300 -0.48 -1.58 6.19
C TRP A 300 -0.86 -0.41 7.09
#